data_b61c74621dcb9ccfc9d1ef2c77c5e813
#
_entry.id   b61c74621dcb9ccfc9d1ef2c77c5e813
#
_cell.length_a   1.000
_cell.length_b   1.000
_cell.length_c   1.000
_cell.angle_alpha   90.00
_cell.angle_beta   90.00
_cell.angle_gamma   90.00
#
_symmetry.space_group_name_H-M   'P 1'
#
loop_
_entity.id
_entity.type
_entity.pdbx_description
1 polymer ?
#
loop_
_entity_poly.entity_id
_entity_poly.type
_entity_poly.pdbx_seq_one_letter_code
_entity_poly.pdbx_strand_id
1 'polypeptide(L)'
;MEKISIAKELSSKSYPGRGIIIGRSADGTKAVTAFFIMGRSANSRNRIFVEDGEGIRTQAFDESKLEDPSLIIYAPVRVLGNKTIVTNGDQTDTIYECMDRQMTFEQALRTREFEPDAPNYTPRISAIMHIENGEYNYAMSILKSNNGNPDSCNRYTFAYNNCPAGEGHFISTYLHDGDPLPSFEGEPKLLDIPDDMDAFADLLWESLNEQNKVSLFVRYIDIATGKYESKIINKNV
;
A
#
# COMPACT_ATOMS: atom_id res chain seq x y z
N MET A 1 7.37 -7.74 18.97
CA MET A 1 7.73 -6.54 18.15
C MET A 1 7.27 -5.29 18.89
N GLU A 2 8.09 -4.25 18.96
CA GLU A 2 7.69 -2.99 19.58
C GLU A 2 6.78 -2.20 18.63
N LYS A 3 5.69 -1.61 19.16
CA LYS A 3 4.80 -0.78 18.36
C LYS A 3 5.46 0.55 18.01
N ILE A 4 5.38 0.96 16.75
CA ILE A 4 5.82 2.26 16.30
C ILE A 4 4.70 3.31 16.40
N SER A 5 5.08 4.57 16.58
CA SER A 5 4.18 5.69 16.27
C SER A 5 4.24 5.95 14.77
N ILE A 6 3.16 5.67 14.05
CA ILE A 6 3.12 5.88 12.58
C ILE A 6 3.35 7.35 12.21
N ALA A 7 2.84 8.28 13.00
CA ALA A 7 3.08 9.71 12.79
C ALA A 7 4.57 10.06 12.88
N LYS A 8 5.28 9.52 13.88
CA LYS A 8 6.73 9.70 14.02
C LYS A 8 7.51 9.04 12.91
N GLU A 9 7.11 7.81 12.52
CA GLU A 9 7.73 7.05 11.45
C GLU A 9 7.68 7.80 10.12
N LEU A 10 6.52 8.37 9.77
CA LEU A 10 6.32 9.11 8.53
C LEU A 10 6.98 10.50 8.57
N SER A 11 6.82 11.26 9.66
CA SER A 11 7.36 12.62 9.77
C SER A 11 8.89 12.66 9.86
N SER A 12 9.53 11.57 10.32
CA SER A 12 10.99 11.46 10.37
C SER A 12 11.64 11.18 9.01
N LYS A 13 10.85 10.90 7.97
CA LYS A 13 11.32 10.47 6.65
C LYS A 13 10.79 11.38 5.56
N SER A 14 11.68 11.97 4.77
CA SER A 14 11.26 12.80 3.64
C SER A 14 10.64 12.00 2.50
N TYR A 15 11.04 10.71 2.33
CA TYR A 15 10.58 9.88 1.22
C TYR A 15 10.59 8.37 1.52
N PRO A 16 9.60 7.82 2.22
CA PRO A 16 9.39 6.37 2.30
C PRO A 16 8.79 5.77 1.00
N GLY A 17 8.47 6.60 0.01
CA GLY A 17 7.96 6.19 -1.30
C GLY A 17 6.46 5.91 -1.30
N ARG A 18 6.07 4.65 -1.35
CA ARG A 18 4.68 4.20 -1.21
C ARG A 18 4.57 3.42 0.10
N GLY A 19 3.42 3.49 0.73
CA GLY A 19 3.20 2.76 1.98
C GLY A 19 1.83 2.12 2.05
N ILE A 20 1.79 0.90 2.60
CA ILE A 20 0.56 0.15 2.88
C ILE A 20 0.46 -0.06 4.38
N ILE A 21 -0.71 0.20 4.93
CA ILE A 21 -1.09 -0.17 6.29
C ILE A 21 -2.29 -1.10 6.21
N ILE A 22 -2.24 -2.22 6.93
CA ILE A 22 -3.37 -3.13 7.11
C ILE A 22 -3.50 -3.41 8.61
N GLY A 23 -4.73 -3.43 9.12
CA GLY A 23 -4.95 -3.72 10.52
C GLY A 23 -6.42 -3.86 10.89
N ARG A 24 -6.69 -3.85 12.20
CA ARG A 24 -8.01 -3.97 12.80
C ARG A 24 -8.26 -2.76 13.71
N SER A 25 -9.44 -2.15 13.62
CA SER A 25 -9.84 -1.03 14.48
C SER A 25 -9.75 -1.35 15.96
N ALA A 26 -9.65 -0.33 16.82
CA ALA A 26 -9.50 -0.52 18.27
C ALA A 26 -10.69 -1.21 18.92
N ASP A 27 -11.91 -1.00 18.42
CA ASP A 27 -13.12 -1.72 18.83
C ASP A 27 -13.20 -3.15 18.28
N GLY A 28 -12.28 -3.51 17.36
CA GLY A 28 -12.20 -4.83 16.74
C GLY A 28 -13.25 -5.13 15.69
N THR A 29 -14.10 -4.18 15.31
CA THR A 29 -15.22 -4.41 14.39
C THR A 29 -14.87 -4.20 12.93
N LYS A 30 -13.80 -3.46 12.62
CA LYS A 30 -13.46 -3.07 11.25
C LYS A 30 -12.10 -3.59 10.82
N ALA A 31 -12.01 -4.10 9.60
CA ALA A 31 -10.77 -4.30 8.89
C ALA A 31 -10.36 -2.97 8.25
N VAL A 32 -9.10 -2.58 8.40
CA VAL A 32 -8.60 -1.26 8.01
C VAL A 32 -7.48 -1.39 6.99
N THR A 33 -7.54 -0.58 5.94
CA THR A 33 -6.40 -0.39 5.03
C THR A 33 -6.16 1.09 4.78
N ALA A 34 -4.87 1.45 4.67
CA ALA A 34 -4.46 2.73 4.12
C ALA A 34 -3.35 2.50 3.09
N PHE A 35 -3.36 3.31 2.03
CA PHE A 35 -2.35 3.32 0.99
C PHE A 35 -2.02 4.76 0.61
N PHE A 36 -0.74 5.11 0.62
CA PHE A 36 -0.29 6.41 0.16
C PHE A 36 0.78 6.29 -0.92
N ILE A 37 0.83 7.31 -1.77
CA ILE A 37 1.89 7.52 -2.74
C ILE A 37 2.58 8.86 -2.52
N MET A 38 3.89 8.85 -2.75
CA MET A 38 4.73 10.04 -2.77
C MET A 38 5.47 10.12 -4.11
N GLY A 39 5.99 11.30 -4.46
CA GLY A 39 6.74 11.54 -5.69
C GLY A 39 7.87 12.54 -5.47
N ARG A 40 9.04 12.29 -6.07
CA ARG A 40 10.18 13.23 -6.09
C ARG A 40 10.30 13.99 -7.42
N SER A 41 9.92 13.35 -8.54
CA SER A 41 9.93 13.97 -9.88
C SER A 41 8.60 14.66 -10.20
N ALA A 42 8.61 15.57 -11.17
CA ALA A 42 7.40 16.21 -11.68
C ALA A 42 6.37 15.18 -12.17
N ASN A 43 6.82 14.19 -12.97
CA ASN A 43 5.97 13.12 -13.48
C ASN A 43 5.36 12.29 -12.33
N SER A 44 6.15 11.89 -11.32
CA SER A 44 5.65 11.11 -10.19
C SER A 44 4.68 11.89 -9.27
N ARG A 45 4.77 13.22 -9.24
CA ARG A 45 3.84 14.10 -8.50
C ARG A 45 2.58 14.44 -9.27
N ASN A 46 2.58 14.24 -10.59
CA ASN A 46 1.45 14.53 -11.48
C ASN A 46 0.40 13.42 -11.44
N ARG A 47 -0.05 13.04 -10.25
CA ARG A 47 -1.01 11.95 -10.03
C ARG A 47 -2.06 12.31 -9.00
N ILE A 48 -3.22 11.70 -9.16
CA ILE A 48 -4.32 11.68 -8.19
C ILE A 48 -4.85 10.25 -8.07
N PHE A 49 -5.51 9.95 -6.96
CA PHE A 49 -6.39 8.79 -6.84
C PHE A 49 -7.81 9.15 -7.25
N VAL A 50 -8.43 8.29 -8.00
CA VAL A 50 -9.86 8.36 -8.34
C VAL A 50 -10.52 7.01 -8.05
N GLU A 51 -11.81 7.05 -7.72
CA GLU A 51 -12.60 5.84 -7.54
C GLU A 51 -12.68 5.04 -8.85
N ASP A 52 -12.62 3.71 -8.74
CA ASP A 52 -12.74 2.77 -9.86
C ASP A 52 -13.50 1.53 -9.39
N GLY A 53 -14.81 1.56 -9.55
CA GLY A 53 -15.72 0.57 -8.96
C GLY A 53 -15.60 0.53 -7.44
N GLU A 54 -15.35 -0.66 -6.87
CA GLU A 54 -15.08 -0.82 -5.44
C GLU A 54 -13.60 -0.55 -5.07
N GLY A 55 -12.74 -0.27 -6.04
CA GLY A 55 -11.32 0.03 -5.86
C GLY A 55 -11.00 1.49 -6.12
N ILE A 56 -9.72 1.74 -6.38
CA ILE A 56 -9.22 3.03 -6.85
C ILE A 56 -8.19 2.81 -7.95
N ARG A 57 -8.01 3.81 -8.81
CA ARG A 57 -6.90 3.86 -9.78
C ARG A 57 -6.13 5.17 -9.64
N THR A 58 -4.88 5.15 -10.07
CA THR A 58 -4.12 6.39 -10.29
C THR A 58 -4.53 6.99 -11.63
N GLN A 59 -4.52 8.31 -11.69
CA GLN A 59 -4.75 9.10 -12.90
C GLN A 59 -3.75 10.25 -12.94
N ALA A 60 -3.33 10.68 -14.13
CA ALA A 60 -2.60 11.93 -14.26
C ALA A 60 -3.51 13.10 -13.82
N PHE A 61 -2.96 14.00 -13.03
CA PHE A 61 -3.66 15.25 -12.69
C PHE A 61 -3.72 16.18 -13.91
N ASP A 62 -2.61 16.28 -14.62
CA ASP A 62 -2.49 17.04 -15.86
C ASP A 62 -1.96 16.10 -16.96
N GLU A 63 -2.83 15.65 -17.84
CA GLU A 63 -2.47 14.71 -18.91
C GLU A 63 -1.43 15.27 -19.89
N SER A 64 -1.39 16.59 -20.04
CA SER A 64 -0.40 17.25 -20.92
C SER A 64 1.04 17.12 -20.42
N LYS A 65 1.22 16.77 -19.13
CA LYS A 65 2.51 16.59 -18.45
C LYS A 65 2.85 15.11 -18.18
N LEU A 66 2.05 14.19 -18.70
CA LEU A 66 2.29 12.76 -18.56
C LEU A 66 3.38 12.32 -19.55
N GLU A 67 4.57 11.98 -19.04
CA GLU A 67 5.70 11.54 -19.87
C GLU A 67 5.66 10.03 -20.15
N ASP A 68 5.59 9.21 -19.09
CA ASP A 68 5.54 7.74 -19.18
C ASP A 68 4.51 7.19 -18.17
N PRO A 69 3.39 6.61 -18.63
CA PRO A 69 2.37 6.07 -17.76
C PRO A 69 2.74 4.71 -17.15
N SER A 70 3.71 3.98 -17.70
CA SER A 70 3.89 2.54 -17.44
C SER A 70 4.10 2.16 -15.97
N LEU A 71 4.78 3.01 -15.19
CA LEU A 71 5.06 2.75 -13.77
C LEU A 71 4.23 3.63 -12.81
N ILE A 72 3.38 4.51 -13.34
CA ILE A 72 2.66 5.49 -12.51
C ILE A 72 1.13 5.40 -12.64
N ILE A 73 0.61 4.82 -13.72
CA ILE A 73 -0.83 4.64 -13.95
C ILE A 73 -1.18 3.15 -13.77
N TYR A 74 -1.90 2.84 -12.70
CA TYR A 74 -2.33 1.49 -12.32
C TYR A 74 -3.50 1.55 -11.34
N ALA A 75 -4.13 0.43 -11.04
CA ALA A 75 -5.14 0.32 -10.00
C ALA A 75 -4.50 -0.14 -8.67
N PRO A 76 -4.19 0.76 -7.72
CA PRO A 76 -3.55 0.35 -6.48
C PRO A 76 -4.45 -0.47 -5.56
N VAL A 77 -5.77 -0.34 -5.70
CA VAL A 77 -6.73 -1.12 -4.91
C VAL A 77 -7.76 -1.76 -5.83
N ARG A 78 -7.90 -3.08 -5.74
CA ARG A 78 -8.97 -3.84 -6.39
C ARG A 78 -9.66 -4.76 -5.39
N VAL A 79 -10.94 -5.00 -5.61
CA VAL A 79 -11.75 -5.91 -4.78
C VAL A 79 -12.16 -7.12 -5.61
N LEU A 80 -11.97 -8.32 -5.06
CA LEU A 80 -12.38 -9.58 -5.64
C LEU A 80 -13.23 -10.35 -4.62
N GLY A 81 -14.55 -10.20 -4.72
CA GLY A 81 -15.47 -10.76 -3.74
C GLY A 81 -15.18 -10.22 -2.32
N ASN A 82 -14.81 -11.10 -1.41
CA ASN A 82 -14.48 -10.76 -0.02
C ASN A 82 -13.01 -10.42 0.22
N LYS A 83 -12.25 -10.16 -0.85
CA LYS A 83 -10.81 -9.85 -0.80
C LYS A 83 -10.55 -8.43 -1.29
N THR A 84 -9.76 -7.67 -0.53
CA THR A 84 -9.24 -6.37 -0.95
C THR A 84 -7.74 -6.50 -1.19
N ILE A 85 -7.31 -6.20 -2.42
CA ILE A 85 -5.92 -6.25 -2.88
C ILE A 85 -5.40 -4.82 -2.93
N VAL A 86 -4.22 -4.57 -2.33
CA VAL A 86 -3.58 -3.25 -2.28
C VAL A 86 -2.12 -3.38 -2.70
N THR A 87 -1.68 -2.61 -3.68
CA THR A 87 -0.28 -2.63 -4.14
C THR A 87 0.22 -1.26 -4.61
N ASN A 88 1.54 -1.17 -4.84
CA ASN A 88 2.16 0.05 -5.37
C ASN A 88 2.40 0.04 -6.88
N GLY A 89 1.80 -0.89 -7.63
CA GLY A 89 2.03 -1.00 -9.08
C GLY A 89 1.03 -1.92 -9.78
N ASP A 90 1.31 -2.23 -11.04
CA ASP A 90 0.47 -3.06 -11.92
C ASP A 90 0.36 -4.54 -11.48
N GLN A 91 1.14 -4.96 -10.49
CA GLN A 91 0.96 -6.31 -9.90
C GLN A 91 -0.41 -6.49 -9.23
N THR A 92 -1.17 -5.42 -8.98
CA THR A 92 -2.56 -5.53 -8.51
C THR A 92 -3.39 -6.36 -9.47
N ASP A 93 -3.28 -6.07 -10.77
CA ASP A 93 -4.00 -6.79 -11.81
C ASP A 93 -3.53 -8.24 -11.91
N THR A 94 -2.22 -8.48 -11.80
CA THR A 94 -1.67 -9.85 -11.76
C THR A 94 -2.24 -10.66 -10.59
N ILE A 95 -2.28 -10.07 -9.39
CA ILE A 95 -2.85 -10.75 -8.21
C ILE A 95 -4.34 -11.01 -8.43
N TYR A 96 -5.09 -9.99 -8.86
CA TYR A 96 -6.52 -10.09 -9.13
C TYR A 96 -6.83 -11.23 -10.11
N GLU A 97 -6.20 -11.22 -11.29
CA GLU A 97 -6.43 -12.21 -12.34
C GLU A 97 -6.01 -13.63 -11.93
N CYS A 98 -4.89 -13.78 -11.24
CA CYS A 98 -4.44 -15.08 -10.75
C CYS A 98 -5.42 -15.63 -9.70
N MET A 99 -5.88 -14.80 -8.77
CA MET A 99 -6.82 -15.22 -7.72
C MET A 99 -8.22 -15.50 -8.27
N ASP A 100 -8.67 -14.77 -9.28
CA ASP A 100 -9.91 -15.07 -10.01
C ASP A 100 -9.85 -16.46 -10.67
N ARG A 101 -8.66 -16.91 -11.05
CA ARG A 101 -8.36 -18.26 -11.54
C ARG A 101 -7.98 -19.25 -10.43
N GLN A 102 -8.33 -18.95 -9.17
CA GLN A 102 -8.11 -19.81 -8.01
C GLN A 102 -6.64 -20.08 -7.64
N MET A 103 -5.71 -19.26 -8.12
CA MET A 103 -4.32 -19.27 -7.65
C MET A 103 -4.21 -18.51 -6.31
N THR A 104 -3.16 -18.79 -5.54
CA THR A 104 -2.90 -18.05 -4.30
C THR A 104 -2.21 -16.71 -4.56
N PHE A 105 -2.25 -15.83 -3.55
CA PHE A 105 -1.54 -14.56 -3.54
C PHE A 105 -0.03 -14.75 -3.79
N GLU A 106 0.58 -15.74 -3.14
CA GLU A 106 2.00 -16.05 -3.28
C GLU A 106 2.32 -16.60 -4.68
N GLN A 107 1.43 -17.41 -5.25
CA GLN A 107 1.60 -17.92 -6.61
C GLN A 107 1.57 -16.79 -7.64
N ALA A 108 0.66 -15.83 -7.49
CA ALA A 108 0.62 -14.64 -8.32
C ALA A 108 1.93 -13.84 -8.24
N LEU A 109 2.43 -13.60 -7.03
CA LEU A 109 3.65 -12.83 -6.80
C LEU A 109 4.93 -13.52 -7.28
N ARG A 110 4.93 -14.85 -7.45
CA ARG A 110 6.07 -15.57 -8.07
C ARG A 110 6.30 -15.21 -9.53
N THR A 111 5.29 -14.68 -10.20
CA THR A 111 5.38 -14.26 -11.62
C THR A 111 5.91 -12.82 -11.77
N ARG A 112 6.15 -12.12 -10.67
CA ARG A 112 6.55 -10.70 -10.63
C ARG A 112 7.89 -10.53 -9.92
N GLU A 113 8.52 -9.41 -10.23
CA GLU A 113 9.76 -8.94 -9.60
C GLU A 113 9.60 -7.47 -9.21
N PHE A 114 10.65 -6.85 -8.66
CA PHE A 114 10.72 -5.41 -8.45
C PHE A 114 10.59 -4.62 -9.77
N GLU A 115 10.44 -3.29 -9.71
CA GLU A 115 10.33 -2.45 -10.91
C GLU A 115 11.70 -2.34 -11.62
N PRO A 116 11.73 -2.33 -12.97
CA PRO A 116 12.98 -2.29 -13.74
C PRO A 116 13.56 -0.87 -13.85
N ASP A 117 13.47 -0.07 -12.80
CA ASP A 117 13.84 1.35 -12.74
C ASP A 117 15.23 1.55 -12.09
N ALA A 118 16.28 1.10 -12.76
CA ALA A 118 17.66 1.33 -12.29
C ALA A 118 17.92 2.83 -12.00
N PRO A 119 18.70 3.17 -10.95
CA PRO A 119 19.40 2.29 -10.03
C PRO A 119 18.57 1.85 -8.81
N ASN A 120 17.31 2.33 -8.68
CA ASN A 120 16.51 2.12 -7.46
C ASN A 120 15.93 0.70 -7.37
N TYR A 121 15.60 0.08 -8.53
CA TYR A 121 14.90 -1.20 -8.57
C TYR A 121 13.75 -1.22 -7.55
N THR A 122 12.82 -0.25 -7.72
CA THR A 122 11.73 0.03 -6.77
C THR A 122 11.04 -1.25 -6.31
N PRO A 123 11.01 -1.53 -5.01
CA PRO A 123 10.32 -2.70 -4.49
C PRO A 123 8.84 -2.69 -4.82
N ARG A 124 8.30 -3.86 -5.16
CA ARG A 124 6.85 -4.06 -5.24
C ARG A 124 6.34 -4.50 -3.88
N ILE A 125 5.56 -3.65 -3.23
CA ILE A 125 4.84 -3.97 -2.00
C ILE A 125 3.40 -4.31 -2.32
N SER A 126 2.88 -5.35 -1.69
CA SER A 126 1.53 -5.84 -1.92
C SER A 126 0.90 -6.26 -0.60
N ALA A 127 -0.41 -6.11 -0.49
CA ALA A 127 -1.18 -6.66 0.60
C ALA A 127 -2.51 -7.22 0.10
N ILE A 128 -3.02 -8.20 0.81
CA ILE A 128 -4.35 -8.75 0.62
C ILE A 128 -5.05 -8.88 1.95
N MET A 129 -6.28 -8.38 2.03
CA MET A 129 -7.20 -8.63 3.15
C MET A 129 -8.26 -9.63 2.72
N HIS A 130 -8.62 -10.53 3.61
CA HIS A 130 -9.64 -11.51 3.41
C HIS A 130 -10.62 -11.47 4.58
N ILE A 131 -11.90 -11.19 4.31
CA ILE A 131 -12.98 -11.15 5.29
C ILE A 131 -13.98 -12.25 4.91
N GLU A 132 -14.15 -13.26 5.74
CA GLU A 132 -15.07 -14.36 5.49
C GLU A 132 -15.72 -14.86 6.77
N ASN A 133 -17.05 -14.94 6.79
CA ASN A 133 -17.82 -15.44 7.93
C ASN A 133 -17.53 -14.74 9.27
N GLY A 134 -17.23 -13.44 9.23
CA GLY A 134 -16.86 -12.66 10.42
C GLY A 134 -15.42 -12.85 10.88
N GLU A 135 -14.63 -13.64 10.16
CA GLU A 135 -13.18 -13.77 10.36
C GLU A 135 -12.41 -12.81 9.45
N TYR A 136 -11.27 -12.33 9.94
CA TYR A 136 -10.42 -11.40 9.24
C TYR A 136 -8.96 -11.82 9.31
N ASN A 137 -8.36 -11.95 8.15
CA ASN A 137 -6.93 -12.21 8.01
C ASN A 137 -6.34 -11.37 6.86
N TYR A 138 -5.05 -11.17 6.87
CA TYR A 138 -4.34 -10.50 5.79
C TYR A 138 -2.92 -11.00 5.61
N ALA A 139 -2.37 -10.74 4.43
CA ALA A 139 -0.96 -10.94 4.16
C ALA A 139 -0.36 -9.70 3.52
N MET A 140 0.92 -9.46 3.78
CA MET A 140 1.72 -8.40 3.16
C MET A 140 2.94 -9.03 2.48
N SER A 141 3.42 -8.44 1.40
CA SER A 141 4.57 -8.94 0.66
C SER A 141 5.44 -7.81 0.15
N ILE A 142 6.73 -8.11 -0.01
CA ILE A 142 7.69 -7.26 -0.71
C ILE A 142 8.53 -8.11 -1.67
N LEU A 143 8.62 -7.63 -2.91
CA LEU A 143 9.55 -8.13 -3.93
C LEU A 143 10.61 -7.05 -4.12
N LYS A 144 11.87 -7.37 -3.85
CA LYS A 144 12.95 -6.39 -3.93
C LYS A 144 14.23 -7.00 -4.51
N SER A 145 15.06 -6.16 -5.11
CA SER A 145 16.38 -6.59 -5.60
C SER A 145 17.25 -7.07 -4.43
N ASN A 146 18.10 -8.05 -4.70
CA ASN A 146 19.11 -8.49 -3.75
C ASN A 146 20.30 -7.51 -3.79
N ASN A 147 20.28 -6.50 -2.91
CA ASN A 147 21.32 -5.47 -2.81
C ASN A 147 21.60 -4.75 -4.15
N GLY A 148 20.54 -4.39 -4.89
CA GLY A 148 20.64 -3.70 -6.18
C GLY A 148 21.05 -4.60 -7.35
N ASN A 149 21.10 -5.93 -7.18
CA ASN A 149 21.35 -6.85 -8.27
C ASN A 149 20.10 -7.01 -9.15
N PRO A 150 20.15 -6.61 -10.45
CA PRO A 150 19.00 -6.69 -11.36
C PRO A 150 18.54 -8.14 -11.64
N ASP A 151 19.42 -9.12 -11.51
CA ASP A 151 19.18 -10.52 -11.84
C ASP A 151 18.73 -11.36 -10.63
N SER A 152 18.51 -10.72 -9.46
CA SER A 152 18.19 -11.44 -8.21
C SER A 152 17.08 -10.73 -7.46
N CYS A 153 15.92 -11.40 -7.36
CA CYS A 153 14.75 -10.91 -6.64
C CYS A 153 14.51 -11.68 -5.34
N ASN A 154 14.55 -10.98 -4.22
CA ASN A 154 14.13 -11.47 -2.91
C ASN A 154 12.60 -11.30 -2.78
N ARG A 155 11.91 -12.35 -2.32
CA ARG A 155 10.45 -12.39 -2.13
C ARG A 155 10.11 -12.75 -0.70
N TYR A 156 9.45 -11.86 0.01
CA TYR A 156 9.01 -12.07 1.38
C TYR A 156 7.50 -11.92 1.45
N THR A 157 6.85 -12.83 2.18
CA THR A 157 5.41 -12.75 2.50
C THR A 157 5.24 -12.96 4.00
N PHE A 158 4.44 -12.09 4.60
CA PHE A 158 4.10 -12.05 6.02
C PHE A 158 2.59 -12.25 6.16
N ALA A 159 2.17 -13.31 6.79
CA ALA A 159 0.76 -13.64 6.99
C ALA A 159 0.34 -13.39 8.44
N TYR A 160 -0.79 -12.74 8.62
CA TYR A 160 -1.33 -12.35 9.92
C TYR A 160 -2.74 -12.90 10.08
N ASN A 161 -2.88 -13.85 10.98
CA ASN A 161 -4.16 -14.46 11.34
C ASN A 161 -4.60 -13.91 12.71
N ASN A 162 -5.91 -13.64 12.86
CA ASN A 162 -6.49 -13.17 14.11
C ASN A 162 -5.79 -11.92 14.68
N CYS A 163 -5.56 -10.92 13.82
CA CYS A 163 -4.95 -9.66 14.26
C CYS A 163 -5.73 -9.10 15.47
N PRO A 164 -5.04 -8.77 16.58
CA PRO A 164 -5.68 -8.16 17.74
C PRO A 164 -6.38 -6.85 17.39
N ALA A 165 -7.46 -6.54 18.12
CA ALA A 165 -8.11 -5.25 18.02
C ALA A 165 -7.15 -4.11 18.33
N GLY A 166 -7.20 -3.04 17.54
CA GLY A 166 -6.32 -1.89 17.67
C GLY A 166 -4.91 -2.08 17.13
N GLU A 167 -4.61 -3.17 16.41
CA GLU A 167 -3.28 -3.44 15.86
C GLU A 167 -3.29 -3.52 14.34
N GLY A 168 -2.15 -3.16 13.74
CA GLY A 168 -1.92 -3.28 12.31
C GLY A 168 -0.44 -3.27 11.98
N HIS A 169 -0.14 -3.43 10.70
CA HIS A 169 1.21 -3.49 10.18
C HIS A 169 1.42 -2.52 9.02
N PHE A 170 2.59 -1.90 8.99
CA PHE A 170 3.03 -0.96 7.98
C PHE A 170 4.23 -1.48 7.20
N ILE A 171 4.16 -1.37 5.89
CA ILE A 171 5.28 -1.61 4.97
C ILE A 171 5.40 -0.44 4.00
N SER A 172 6.63 -0.06 3.63
CA SER A 172 6.91 0.95 2.62
C SER A 172 7.85 0.41 1.54
N THR A 173 7.96 1.11 0.40
CA THR A 173 8.92 0.72 -0.63
C THR A 173 10.35 0.99 -0.19
N TYR A 174 10.58 2.09 0.54
CA TYR A 174 11.91 2.54 0.96
C TYR A 174 12.00 2.75 2.47
N LEU A 175 13.20 2.59 3.00
CA LEU A 175 13.52 2.91 4.40
C LEU A 175 13.44 4.41 4.66
N HIS A 176 14.02 5.21 3.76
CA HIS A 176 14.10 6.67 3.79
C HIS A 176 14.47 7.20 2.42
N ASP A 177 14.68 8.50 2.29
CA ASP A 177 15.22 9.13 1.09
C ASP A 177 16.70 8.77 0.88
N GLY A 178 17.16 8.78 -0.36
CA GLY A 178 18.54 8.43 -0.72
C GLY A 178 18.79 8.43 -2.22
N ASP A 179 20.03 8.16 -2.61
CA ASP A 179 20.45 7.98 -3.99
C ASP A 179 21.59 6.93 -4.06
N PRO A 180 21.31 5.68 -4.48
CA PRO A 180 19.97 5.13 -4.76
C PRO A 180 19.10 5.03 -3.50
N LEU A 181 17.78 4.90 -3.70
CA LEU A 181 16.81 4.75 -2.63
C LEU A 181 16.99 3.38 -1.93
N PRO A 182 17.21 3.34 -0.60
CA PRO A 182 17.35 2.07 0.11
C PRO A 182 15.98 1.37 0.25
N SER A 183 15.89 0.12 -0.20
CA SER A 183 14.68 -0.70 -0.05
C SER A 183 14.31 -0.91 1.41
N PHE A 184 13.00 -1.05 1.68
CA PHE A 184 12.51 -1.45 3.01
C PHE A 184 13.16 -2.77 3.46
N GLU A 185 13.46 -2.86 4.75
CA GLU A 185 14.09 -4.02 5.38
C GLU A 185 13.35 -4.47 6.63
N GLY A 186 13.44 -5.77 6.90
CA GLY A 186 12.82 -6.40 8.06
C GLY A 186 11.36 -6.78 7.82
N GLU A 187 10.64 -7.00 8.92
CA GLU A 187 9.22 -7.31 8.93
C GLU A 187 8.39 -6.02 8.87
N PRO A 188 7.13 -6.08 8.36
CA PRO A 188 6.20 -4.97 8.48
C PRO A 188 6.07 -4.49 9.92
N LYS A 189 6.09 -3.18 10.12
CA LYS A 189 6.17 -2.54 11.45
C LYS A 189 4.81 -2.54 12.13
N LEU A 190 4.74 -3.04 13.37
CA LEU A 190 3.53 -3.04 14.20
C LEU A 190 3.17 -1.62 14.64
N LEU A 191 1.88 -1.24 14.53
CA LEU A 191 1.34 0.07 14.93
C LEU A 191 -0.07 -0.04 15.51
N ASP A 192 -0.54 1.05 16.13
CA ASP A 192 -1.91 1.16 16.59
C ASP A 192 -2.84 1.62 15.47
N ILE A 193 -4.05 1.03 15.40
CA ILE A 193 -5.12 1.40 14.47
C ILE A 193 -6.29 1.98 15.28
N PRO A 194 -6.66 3.25 15.06
CA PRO A 194 -7.80 3.87 15.74
C PRO A 194 -9.15 3.43 15.16
N ASP A 195 -10.25 3.80 15.83
CA ASP A 195 -11.61 3.55 15.35
C ASP A 195 -12.08 4.60 14.34
N ASP A 196 -11.60 5.82 14.48
CA ASP A 196 -12.01 6.97 13.66
C ASP A 196 -11.18 7.02 12.36
N MET A 197 -11.85 6.74 11.24
CA MET A 197 -11.24 6.74 9.91
C MET A 197 -10.75 8.13 9.48
N ASP A 198 -11.53 9.18 9.78
CA ASP A 198 -11.19 10.54 9.38
C ASP A 198 -9.97 11.04 10.13
N ALA A 199 -9.97 10.85 11.46
CA ALA A 199 -8.82 11.20 12.30
C ALA A 199 -7.56 10.43 11.89
N PHE A 200 -7.69 9.14 11.51
CA PHE A 200 -6.57 8.34 11.04
C PHE A 200 -6.04 8.83 9.68
N ALA A 201 -6.93 9.14 8.75
CA ALA A 201 -6.56 9.68 7.44
C ALA A 201 -5.84 11.02 7.57
N ASP A 202 -6.36 11.93 8.41
CA ASP A 202 -5.77 13.23 8.65
C ASP A 202 -4.39 13.09 9.32
N LEU A 203 -4.26 12.22 10.34
CA LEU A 203 -2.97 11.91 10.98
C LEU A 203 -1.92 11.44 9.96
N LEU A 204 -2.29 10.49 9.09
CA LEU A 204 -1.38 9.98 8.07
C LEU A 204 -0.99 11.08 7.08
N TRP A 205 -1.98 11.83 6.58
CA TRP A 205 -1.75 12.88 5.59
C TRP A 205 -0.86 14.01 6.10
N GLU A 206 -1.07 14.46 7.33
CA GLU A 206 -0.28 15.51 7.99
C GLU A 206 1.15 15.04 8.32
N SER A 207 1.32 13.73 8.57
CA SER A 207 2.63 13.15 8.88
C SER A 207 3.51 12.92 7.64
N LEU A 208 2.94 12.89 6.44
CA LEU A 208 3.70 12.76 5.19
C LEU A 208 4.44 14.06 4.86
N ASN A 209 5.67 13.95 4.34
CA ASN A 209 6.45 15.11 3.90
C ASN A 209 5.67 15.96 2.90
N GLU A 210 5.49 17.25 3.21
CA GLU A 210 4.64 18.17 2.45
C GLU A 210 5.05 18.31 0.97
N GLN A 211 6.34 18.29 0.68
CA GLN A 211 6.81 18.45 -0.70
C GLN A 211 6.58 17.20 -1.55
N ASN A 212 6.64 16.01 -0.92
CA ASN A 212 6.67 14.73 -1.61
C ASN A 212 5.34 13.98 -1.57
N LYS A 213 4.42 14.28 -0.64
CA LYS A 213 3.10 13.61 -0.61
C LYS A 213 2.29 13.90 -1.88
N VAL A 214 1.57 12.90 -2.36
CA VAL A 214 0.78 12.98 -3.60
C VAL A 214 -0.66 12.61 -3.35
N SER A 215 -0.94 11.40 -2.89
CA SER A 215 -2.30 10.92 -2.59
C SER A 215 -2.31 9.92 -1.46
N LEU A 216 -3.43 9.87 -0.73
CA LEU A 216 -3.73 8.93 0.33
C LEU A 216 -5.12 8.36 0.11
N PHE A 217 -5.26 7.06 0.32
CA PHE A 217 -6.51 6.31 0.41
C PHE A 217 -6.61 5.63 1.76
N VAL A 218 -7.76 5.71 2.42
CA VAL A 218 -8.08 5.00 3.66
C VAL A 218 -9.43 4.33 3.51
N ARG A 219 -9.57 3.08 3.99
CA ARG A 219 -10.83 2.33 4.00
C ARG A 219 -10.99 1.56 5.29
N TYR A 220 -12.18 1.63 5.85
CA TYR A 220 -12.65 0.85 6.99
C TYR A 220 -13.79 -0.05 6.52
N ILE A 221 -13.67 -1.37 6.73
CA ILE A 221 -14.64 -2.38 6.29
C ILE A 221 -15.19 -3.06 7.53
N ASP A 222 -16.50 -3.01 7.73
CA ASP A 222 -17.17 -3.76 8.79
C ASP A 222 -17.02 -5.27 8.55
N ILE A 223 -16.40 -5.96 9.50
CA ILE A 223 -16.01 -7.37 9.35
C ILE A 223 -17.26 -8.28 9.31
N ALA A 224 -18.34 -7.89 9.99
CA ALA A 224 -19.56 -8.69 10.04
C ALA A 224 -20.42 -8.56 8.78
N THR A 225 -20.44 -7.36 8.16
CA THR A 225 -21.37 -7.04 7.07
C THR A 225 -20.71 -6.85 5.72
N GLY A 226 -19.37 -6.61 5.69
CA GLY A 226 -18.62 -6.25 4.49
C GLY A 226 -18.87 -4.81 3.99
N LYS A 227 -19.73 -4.03 4.68
CA LYS A 227 -19.92 -2.62 4.33
C LYS A 227 -18.67 -1.81 4.62
N TYR A 228 -18.36 -0.84 3.78
CA TYR A 228 -17.16 -0.03 3.93
C TYR A 228 -17.41 1.47 3.77
N GLU A 229 -16.52 2.23 4.37
CA GLU A 229 -16.34 3.66 4.17
C GLU A 229 -14.93 3.89 3.64
N SER A 230 -14.77 4.87 2.75
CA SER A 230 -13.46 5.20 2.16
C SER A 230 -13.25 6.70 2.11
N LYS A 231 -12.00 7.12 2.25
CA LYS A 231 -11.56 8.52 2.08
C LYS A 231 -10.37 8.57 1.15
N ILE A 232 -10.43 9.47 0.17
CA ILE A 232 -9.31 9.81 -0.71
C ILE A 232 -8.90 11.25 -0.42
N ILE A 233 -7.59 11.46 -0.25
CA ILE A 233 -6.99 12.79 -0.15
C ILE A 233 -5.95 12.90 -1.25
N ASN A 234 -6.11 13.91 -2.11
CA ASN A 234 -5.17 14.24 -3.17
C ASN A 234 -4.54 15.61 -2.89
N LYS A 235 -3.25 15.76 -3.16
CA LYS A 235 -2.57 17.06 -3.09
C LYS A 235 -2.96 17.96 -4.27
N ASN A 236 -3.08 17.36 -5.43
CA ASN A 236 -3.54 18.02 -6.64
C ASN A 236 -5.07 17.86 -6.74
N VAL A 237 -5.79 18.96 -6.79
CA VAL A 237 -7.26 19.03 -6.92
C VAL A 237 -7.63 20.18 -7.85
#